data_216ec177832dc6d79f3e01cf194a7462
#
_entry.id   216ec177832dc6d79f3e01cf194a7462
#
_cell.length_a   1.000
_cell.length_b   1.000
_cell.length_c   1.000
_cell.angle_alpha   90.00
_cell.angle_beta   90.00
_cell.angle_gamma   90.00
#
_symmetry.space_group_name_H-M   'P 1'
#
loop_
_entity.id
_entity.type
_entity.pdbx_description
1 polymer ?
#
loop_
_entity_poly.entity_id
_entity_poly.type
_entity_poly.pdbx_seq_one_letter_code
_entity_poly.pdbx_strand_id
1 'polypeptide(L)'
;GVYGGNELLELNNHPTYVGKKIAVVGGGNVAIDCARTINKLGAKSVTIIYRREEEQMPAEKKEIEDAKKEGVSFLFKHNITQIIGNEKVEKIECIKTELVQKEGETRKSPVEIEGSNYTIDMDYVVMALGSKTEINVKNLGLELTQEKYVKINDKKQTSNEKVFAGGDLVGEKSTVAWAARSGREAAESIGQFLCKQLVTKIPKRP
;
A
#
# COMPACT_ATOMS: atom_id res chain seq x y z
N GLY A 1 -17.35 8.12 -5.85
CA GLY A 1 -17.53 6.78 -5.29
C GLY A 1 -16.28 5.92 -5.40
N VAL A 2 -15.12 6.49 -5.82
CA VAL A 2 -13.81 5.81 -5.86
C VAL A 2 -12.88 6.48 -4.87
N TYR A 3 -12.24 5.68 -4.00
CA TYR A 3 -11.38 6.17 -2.92
C TYR A 3 -10.04 5.43 -2.89
N GLY A 4 -8.97 6.10 -2.49
CA GLY A 4 -7.72 5.47 -2.09
C GLY A 4 -7.85 4.83 -0.71
N GLY A 5 -7.27 3.64 -0.50
CA GLY A 5 -7.41 2.92 0.77
C GLY A 5 -6.83 3.68 1.97
N ASN A 6 -5.60 4.20 1.85
CA ASN A 6 -4.99 5.00 2.92
C ASN A 6 -5.76 6.29 3.18
N GLU A 7 -6.16 7.00 2.11
CA GLU A 7 -6.96 8.21 2.21
C GLU A 7 -8.28 7.95 2.96
N LEU A 8 -8.95 6.84 2.63
CA LEU A 8 -10.20 6.47 3.28
C LEU A 8 -10.03 6.21 4.78
N LEU A 9 -8.96 5.53 5.19
CA LEU A 9 -8.70 5.23 6.60
C LEU A 9 -8.34 6.48 7.42
N GLU A 10 -7.82 7.53 6.78
CA GLU A 10 -7.51 8.80 7.40
C GLU A 10 -8.73 9.73 7.54
N LEU A 11 -9.84 9.43 6.84
CA LEU A 11 -11.04 10.25 6.88
C LEU A 11 -11.73 10.19 8.25
N ASN A 12 -12.00 11.35 8.83
CA ASN A 12 -12.84 11.48 10.01
C ASN A 12 -14.35 11.45 9.67
N ASN A 13 -14.70 11.58 8.41
CA ASN A 13 -16.08 11.63 7.92
C ASN A 13 -16.24 10.71 6.70
N HIS A 14 -16.58 9.45 6.95
CA HIS A 14 -16.83 8.47 5.92
C HIS A 14 -18.12 8.75 5.15
N PRO A 15 -18.21 8.38 3.86
CA PRO A 15 -19.48 8.38 3.15
C PRO A 15 -20.46 7.39 3.78
N THR A 16 -21.75 7.53 3.47
CA THR A 16 -22.76 6.60 3.97
C THR A 16 -22.69 5.26 3.26
N TYR A 17 -22.37 4.22 4.00
CA TYR A 17 -22.26 2.85 3.46
C TYR A 17 -23.51 2.00 3.68
N VAL A 18 -24.48 2.45 4.49
CA VAL A 18 -25.70 1.70 4.79
C VAL A 18 -26.44 1.32 3.51
N GLY A 19 -26.70 0.03 3.34
CA GLY A 19 -27.37 -0.52 2.16
C GLY A 19 -26.54 -0.58 0.88
N LYS A 20 -25.26 -0.20 0.93
CA LYS A 20 -24.35 -0.10 -0.22
C LYS A 20 -23.52 -1.36 -0.42
N LYS A 21 -23.18 -1.64 -1.68
CA LYS A 21 -22.26 -2.70 -2.09
C LYS A 21 -20.88 -2.10 -2.41
N ILE A 22 -19.85 -2.57 -1.75
CA ILE A 22 -18.50 -2.00 -1.84
C ILE A 22 -17.50 -3.02 -2.33
N ALA A 23 -16.71 -2.65 -3.35
CA ALA A 23 -15.53 -3.39 -3.78
C ALA A 23 -14.27 -2.78 -3.15
N VAL A 24 -13.45 -3.61 -2.55
CA VAL A 24 -12.11 -3.24 -2.07
C VAL A 24 -11.07 -4.00 -2.89
N VAL A 25 -10.21 -3.28 -3.61
CA VAL A 25 -9.25 -3.87 -4.54
C VAL A 25 -7.87 -3.90 -3.90
N GLY A 26 -7.38 -5.10 -3.63
CA GLY A 26 -6.07 -5.31 -3.02
C GLY A 26 -6.05 -6.52 -2.08
N GLY A 27 -4.86 -6.86 -1.57
CA GLY A 27 -4.68 -8.02 -0.69
C GLY A 27 -3.76 -7.76 0.50
N GLY A 28 -3.38 -6.50 0.75
CA GLY A 28 -2.57 -6.09 1.91
C GLY A 28 -3.41 -5.70 3.12
N ASN A 29 -2.74 -5.38 4.24
CA ASN A 29 -3.41 -4.98 5.48
C ASN A 29 -4.36 -3.79 5.26
N VAL A 30 -3.97 -2.79 4.46
CA VAL A 30 -4.85 -1.64 4.12
C VAL A 30 -6.16 -2.08 3.50
N ALA A 31 -6.15 -3.10 2.62
CA ALA A 31 -7.39 -3.63 2.03
C ALA A 31 -8.28 -4.29 3.08
N ILE A 32 -7.69 -5.07 3.98
CA ILE A 32 -8.42 -5.71 5.09
C ILE A 32 -9.00 -4.66 6.04
N ASP A 33 -8.20 -3.67 6.44
CA ASP A 33 -8.62 -2.60 7.35
C ASP A 33 -9.78 -1.78 6.75
N CYS A 34 -9.69 -1.40 5.46
CA CYS A 34 -10.77 -0.73 4.75
C CYS A 34 -12.04 -1.58 4.73
N ALA A 35 -11.93 -2.85 4.34
CA ALA A 35 -13.07 -3.74 4.23
C ALA A 35 -13.79 -3.94 5.58
N ARG A 36 -13.03 -4.21 6.65
CA ARG A 36 -13.57 -4.38 8.01
C ARG A 36 -14.20 -3.10 8.54
N THR A 37 -13.55 -1.95 8.32
CA THR A 37 -14.08 -0.64 8.73
C THR A 37 -15.40 -0.34 8.03
N ILE A 38 -15.46 -0.48 6.71
CA ILE A 38 -16.67 -0.24 5.91
C ILE A 38 -17.79 -1.20 6.31
N ASN A 39 -17.47 -2.47 6.53
CA ASN A 39 -18.44 -3.47 6.96
C ASN A 39 -19.06 -3.11 8.33
N LYS A 40 -18.24 -2.67 9.29
CA LYS A 40 -18.69 -2.17 10.61
C LYS A 40 -19.56 -0.92 10.51
N LEU A 41 -19.35 -0.10 9.49
CA LEU A 41 -20.15 1.10 9.21
C LEU A 41 -21.47 0.80 8.48
N GLY A 42 -21.86 -0.48 8.38
CA GLY A 42 -23.18 -0.91 7.97
C GLY A 42 -23.39 -1.10 6.47
N ALA A 43 -22.34 -1.38 5.72
CA ALA A 43 -22.45 -1.75 4.31
C ALA A 43 -23.33 -2.99 4.13
N LYS A 44 -24.08 -3.03 3.02
CA LYS A 44 -24.89 -4.22 2.65
C LYS A 44 -24.00 -5.43 2.33
N SER A 45 -22.90 -5.17 1.65
CA SER A 45 -21.87 -6.17 1.35
C SER A 45 -20.54 -5.49 1.07
N VAL A 46 -19.46 -6.11 1.50
CA VAL A 46 -18.08 -5.72 1.18
C VAL A 46 -17.39 -6.91 0.56
N THR A 47 -16.80 -6.71 -0.62
CA THR A 47 -16.07 -7.74 -1.36
C THR A 47 -14.65 -7.29 -1.63
N ILE A 48 -13.68 -8.04 -1.11
CA ILE A 48 -12.27 -7.85 -1.44
C ILE A 48 -12.00 -8.56 -2.77
N ILE A 49 -11.46 -7.82 -3.75
CA ILE A 49 -11.07 -8.33 -5.06
C ILE A 49 -9.55 -8.41 -5.10
N TYR A 50 -9.05 -9.63 -5.32
CA TYR A 50 -7.61 -9.89 -5.32
C TYR A 50 -7.20 -10.76 -6.49
N ARG A 51 -6.20 -10.29 -7.25
CA ARG A 51 -5.72 -10.93 -8.49
C ARG A 51 -4.93 -12.24 -8.32
N ARG A 52 -4.72 -12.70 -7.08
CA ARG A 52 -4.05 -13.97 -6.76
C ARG A 52 -4.94 -14.81 -5.85
N GLU A 53 -4.39 -15.87 -5.28
CA GLU A 53 -5.05 -16.71 -4.30
C GLU A 53 -4.79 -16.20 -2.87
N GLU A 54 -5.52 -16.71 -1.91
CA GLU A 54 -5.42 -16.31 -0.50
C GLU A 54 -4.02 -16.48 0.08
N GLU A 55 -3.35 -17.58 -0.28
CA GLU A 55 -2.00 -17.90 0.21
C GLU A 55 -0.95 -16.85 -0.19
N GLN A 56 -1.21 -16.09 -1.27
CA GLN A 56 -0.32 -15.02 -1.71
C GLN A 56 -0.71 -13.63 -1.19
N MET A 57 -1.76 -13.54 -0.35
CA MET A 57 -2.10 -12.25 0.27
C MET A 57 -0.98 -11.83 1.22
N PRO A 58 -0.48 -10.58 1.09
CA PRO A 58 0.52 -10.05 2.01
C PRO A 58 -0.07 -9.61 3.37
N ALA A 59 -1.39 -9.58 3.51
CA ALA A 59 -2.05 -9.27 4.77
C ALA A 59 -1.82 -10.37 5.83
N GLU A 60 -1.91 -10.00 7.09
CA GLU A 60 -1.79 -10.93 8.21
C GLU A 60 -2.92 -11.96 8.18
N LYS A 61 -2.59 -13.26 8.28
CA LYS A 61 -3.56 -14.37 8.18
C LYS A 61 -4.71 -14.23 9.17
N LYS A 62 -4.40 -13.81 10.39
CA LYS A 62 -5.41 -13.59 11.44
C LYS A 62 -6.41 -12.52 11.02
N GLU A 63 -5.94 -11.42 10.43
CA GLU A 63 -6.81 -10.32 9.96
C GLU A 63 -7.72 -10.78 8.80
N ILE A 64 -7.22 -11.64 7.91
CA ILE A 64 -8.02 -12.25 6.83
C ILE A 64 -9.13 -13.14 7.43
N GLU A 65 -8.80 -13.98 8.40
CA GLU A 65 -9.76 -14.85 9.09
C GLU A 65 -10.84 -14.03 9.83
N ASP A 66 -10.43 -12.98 10.53
CA ASP A 66 -11.34 -12.11 11.25
C ASP A 66 -12.27 -11.33 10.29
N ALA A 67 -11.75 -10.84 9.15
CA ALA A 67 -12.58 -10.23 8.11
C ALA A 67 -13.65 -11.20 7.57
N LYS A 68 -13.29 -12.46 7.33
CA LYS A 68 -14.25 -13.50 6.90
C LYS A 68 -15.32 -13.76 7.95
N LYS A 69 -14.96 -13.87 9.23
CA LYS A 69 -15.90 -14.03 10.34
C LYS A 69 -16.84 -12.84 10.49
N GLU A 70 -16.36 -11.64 10.18
CA GLU A 70 -17.14 -10.40 10.17
C GLU A 70 -18.07 -10.29 8.94
N GLY A 71 -18.02 -11.23 7.98
CA GLY A 71 -18.91 -11.29 6.81
C GLY A 71 -18.36 -10.61 5.55
N VAL A 72 -17.08 -10.23 5.53
CA VAL A 72 -16.41 -9.73 4.31
C VAL A 72 -16.24 -10.88 3.32
N SER A 73 -16.67 -10.67 2.08
CA SER A 73 -16.52 -11.61 0.97
C SER A 73 -15.19 -11.44 0.26
N PHE A 74 -14.66 -12.52 -0.32
CA PHE A 74 -13.40 -12.51 -1.08
C PHE A 74 -13.62 -13.06 -2.49
N LEU A 75 -13.15 -12.32 -3.48
CA LEU A 75 -13.14 -12.71 -4.88
C LEU A 75 -11.68 -12.84 -5.33
N PHE A 76 -11.13 -14.04 -5.17
CA PHE A 76 -9.77 -14.38 -5.56
C PHE A 76 -9.63 -14.62 -7.06
N LYS A 77 -8.42 -14.46 -7.59
CA LYS A 77 -8.10 -14.62 -9.01
C LYS A 77 -8.95 -13.74 -9.92
N HIS A 78 -9.19 -12.50 -9.48
CA HIS A 78 -9.90 -11.49 -10.25
C HIS A 78 -9.17 -10.14 -10.19
N ASN A 79 -9.20 -9.44 -11.29
CA ASN A 79 -8.76 -8.05 -11.39
C ASN A 79 -9.93 -7.18 -11.84
N ILE A 80 -9.89 -5.88 -11.56
CA ILE A 80 -10.82 -4.90 -12.11
C ILE A 80 -10.19 -4.29 -13.35
N THR A 81 -10.92 -4.32 -14.47
CA THR A 81 -10.52 -3.72 -15.74
C THR A 81 -11.14 -2.34 -15.94
N GLN A 82 -12.36 -2.13 -15.41
CA GLN A 82 -13.06 -0.87 -15.55
C GLN A 82 -13.99 -0.60 -14.36
N ILE A 83 -14.12 0.68 -14.01
CA ILE A 83 -15.16 1.19 -13.09
C ILE A 83 -16.16 1.94 -13.95
N ILE A 84 -17.43 1.53 -13.88
CA ILE A 84 -18.50 1.99 -14.77
C ILE A 84 -19.50 2.82 -13.96
N GLY A 85 -19.88 3.98 -14.52
CA GLY A 85 -20.85 4.90 -13.97
C GLY A 85 -20.65 6.28 -14.57
N ASN A 86 -21.64 7.15 -14.46
CA ASN A 86 -21.54 8.52 -14.98
C ASN A 86 -21.17 9.51 -13.84
N GLU A 87 -22.09 9.80 -12.94
CA GLU A 87 -21.85 10.69 -11.79
C GLU A 87 -21.40 9.92 -10.52
N LYS A 88 -21.69 8.65 -10.47
CA LYS A 88 -21.38 7.74 -9.37
C LYS A 88 -20.96 6.37 -9.90
N VAL A 89 -20.32 5.57 -9.07
CA VAL A 89 -20.06 4.15 -9.39
C VAL A 89 -21.39 3.41 -9.45
N GLU A 90 -21.58 2.63 -10.50
CA GLU A 90 -22.75 1.78 -10.71
C GLU A 90 -22.34 0.31 -10.81
N LYS A 91 -21.22 0.04 -11.49
CA LYS A 91 -20.70 -1.31 -11.72
C LYS A 91 -19.18 -1.29 -11.77
N ILE A 92 -18.59 -2.45 -11.62
CA ILE A 92 -17.22 -2.73 -11.98
C ILE A 92 -17.20 -3.82 -13.03
N GLU A 93 -16.27 -3.75 -13.96
CA GLU A 93 -15.92 -4.87 -14.82
C GLU A 93 -14.75 -5.62 -14.21
N CYS A 94 -14.91 -6.93 -14.06
CA CYS A 94 -13.90 -7.85 -13.57
C CYS A 94 -13.43 -8.78 -14.67
N ILE A 95 -12.16 -9.17 -14.62
CA ILE A 95 -11.58 -10.22 -15.45
C ILE A 95 -10.96 -11.28 -14.53
N LYS A 96 -11.08 -12.56 -14.90
CA LYS A 96 -10.43 -13.66 -14.19
C LYS A 96 -8.93 -13.65 -14.45
N THR A 97 -8.15 -14.09 -13.47
CA THR A 97 -6.71 -14.26 -13.58
C THR A 97 -6.30 -15.68 -13.25
N GLU A 98 -5.20 -16.13 -13.84
CA GLU A 98 -4.51 -17.36 -13.46
C GLU A 98 -3.08 -17.07 -13.02
N LEU A 99 -2.51 -17.95 -12.20
CA LEU A 99 -1.15 -17.80 -11.69
C LEU A 99 -0.18 -18.58 -12.56
N VAL A 100 0.63 -17.86 -13.34
CA VAL A 100 1.61 -18.44 -14.27
C VAL A 100 3.02 -18.26 -13.70
N GLN A 101 3.82 -19.34 -13.72
CA GLN A 101 5.24 -19.27 -13.40
C GLN A 101 5.99 -18.74 -14.62
N LYS A 102 6.57 -17.54 -14.51
CA LYS A 102 7.45 -16.99 -15.54
C LYS A 102 8.88 -17.46 -15.29
N GLU A 103 9.59 -17.69 -16.38
CA GLU A 103 10.99 -18.12 -16.33
C GLU A 103 11.86 -17.05 -15.63
N GLY A 104 12.64 -17.48 -14.65
CA GLY A 104 13.48 -16.57 -13.83
C GLY A 104 12.77 -15.87 -12.67
N GLU A 105 11.45 -15.98 -12.52
CA GLU A 105 10.71 -15.43 -11.38
C GLU A 105 10.54 -16.48 -10.28
N THR A 106 10.80 -16.10 -9.02
CA THR A 106 10.57 -16.97 -7.85
C THR A 106 9.09 -17.02 -7.43
N ARG A 107 8.26 -16.06 -7.89
CA ARG A 107 6.86 -15.91 -7.52
C ARG A 107 5.98 -15.93 -8.77
N LYS A 108 4.91 -16.76 -8.75
CA LYS A 108 3.92 -16.80 -9.83
C LYS A 108 3.29 -15.43 -10.05
N SER A 109 3.18 -15.02 -11.31
CA SER A 109 2.57 -13.77 -11.74
C SER A 109 1.12 -13.98 -12.17
N PRO A 110 0.18 -13.10 -11.79
CA PRO A 110 -1.20 -13.17 -12.24
C PRO A 110 -1.27 -12.73 -13.72
N VAL A 111 -1.89 -13.54 -14.55
CA VAL A 111 -2.14 -13.27 -15.97
C VAL A 111 -3.65 -13.26 -16.18
N GLU A 112 -4.15 -12.29 -16.93
CA GLU A 112 -5.57 -12.15 -17.22
C GLU A 112 -6.00 -13.19 -18.26
N ILE A 113 -7.18 -13.78 -18.05
CA ILE A 113 -7.78 -14.76 -18.97
C ILE A 113 -8.68 -14.00 -19.94
N GLU A 114 -8.24 -13.86 -21.18
CA GLU A 114 -8.98 -13.15 -22.23
C GLU A 114 -10.41 -13.68 -22.38
N GLY A 115 -11.37 -12.77 -22.58
CA GLY A 115 -12.77 -13.11 -22.76
C GLY A 115 -13.52 -13.54 -21.49
N SER A 116 -12.88 -13.49 -20.32
CA SER A 116 -13.53 -13.83 -19.05
C SER A 116 -14.17 -12.63 -18.33
N ASN A 117 -14.29 -11.49 -19.01
CA ASN A 117 -14.85 -10.27 -18.47
C ASN A 117 -16.33 -10.42 -18.11
N TYR A 118 -16.72 -9.84 -16.97
CA TYR A 118 -18.11 -9.72 -16.53
C TYR A 118 -18.28 -8.54 -15.59
N THR A 119 -19.50 -8.06 -15.40
CA THR A 119 -19.78 -6.91 -14.56
C THR A 119 -20.43 -7.32 -13.25
N ILE A 120 -20.15 -6.54 -12.19
CA ILE A 120 -20.76 -6.65 -10.87
C ILE A 120 -21.27 -5.27 -10.45
N ASP A 121 -22.50 -5.18 -9.97
CA ASP A 121 -23.07 -3.94 -9.44
C ASP A 121 -22.38 -3.56 -8.14
N MET A 122 -21.85 -2.34 -8.07
CA MET A 122 -21.18 -1.77 -6.91
C MET A 122 -21.54 -0.30 -6.76
N ASP A 123 -21.63 0.18 -5.51
CA ASP A 123 -21.88 1.58 -5.21
C ASP A 123 -20.59 2.37 -4.95
N TYR A 124 -19.55 1.70 -4.39
CA TYR A 124 -18.24 2.28 -4.11
C TYR A 124 -17.11 1.33 -4.45
N VAL A 125 -15.98 1.90 -4.79
CA VAL A 125 -14.72 1.18 -5.03
C VAL A 125 -13.61 1.79 -4.20
N VAL A 126 -12.88 0.96 -3.46
CA VAL A 126 -11.70 1.35 -2.68
C VAL A 126 -10.46 0.71 -3.29
N MET A 127 -9.53 1.54 -3.74
CA MET A 127 -8.27 1.10 -4.35
C MET A 127 -7.18 0.98 -3.28
N ALA A 128 -6.89 -0.23 -2.81
CA ALA A 128 -5.89 -0.53 -1.79
C ALA A 128 -4.68 -1.29 -2.38
N LEU A 129 -4.14 -0.77 -3.49
CA LEU A 129 -3.08 -1.42 -4.30
C LEU A 129 -1.65 -1.11 -3.84
N GLY A 130 -1.50 -0.43 -2.72
CA GLY A 130 -0.23 0.03 -2.16
C GLY A 130 0.04 1.51 -2.43
N SER A 131 1.06 2.02 -1.75
CA SER A 131 1.49 3.41 -1.85
C SER A 131 2.73 3.53 -2.74
N LYS A 132 2.88 4.69 -3.37
CA LYS A 132 4.09 5.06 -4.10
C LYS A 132 4.69 6.30 -3.45
N THR A 133 6.01 6.42 -3.49
CA THR A 133 6.71 7.63 -3.07
C THR A 133 6.20 8.82 -3.89
N GLU A 134 5.78 9.89 -3.23
CA GLU A 134 5.28 11.08 -3.88
C GLU A 134 6.35 11.80 -4.73
N ILE A 135 5.90 12.51 -5.75
CA ILE A 135 6.74 13.26 -6.69
C ILE A 135 7.59 14.32 -5.98
N ASN A 136 7.15 14.83 -4.83
CA ASN A 136 7.87 15.82 -4.02
C ASN A 136 9.27 15.37 -3.61
N VAL A 137 9.50 14.07 -3.43
CA VAL A 137 10.83 13.52 -3.13
C VAL A 137 11.80 13.70 -4.32
N LYS A 138 11.29 13.68 -5.56
CA LYS A 138 12.08 13.98 -6.76
C LYS A 138 12.52 15.44 -6.80
N ASN A 139 11.70 16.36 -6.32
CA ASN A 139 12.00 17.79 -6.28
C ASN A 139 13.12 18.12 -5.27
N LEU A 140 13.38 17.22 -4.31
CA LEU A 140 14.50 17.33 -3.37
C LEU A 140 15.85 16.86 -3.96
N GLY A 141 15.87 16.41 -5.22
CA GLY A 141 17.08 15.91 -5.90
C GLY A 141 17.62 14.61 -5.31
N LEU A 142 16.78 13.81 -4.63
CA LEU A 142 17.19 12.56 -4.03
C LEU A 142 17.20 11.42 -5.05
N GLU A 143 18.22 10.57 -5.00
CA GLU A 143 18.28 9.35 -5.81
C GLU A 143 17.24 8.34 -5.32
N LEU A 144 16.62 7.64 -6.29
CA LEU A 144 15.68 6.56 -6.01
C LEU A 144 16.24 5.22 -6.46
N THR A 145 15.79 4.14 -5.82
CA THR A 145 16.03 2.76 -6.27
C THR A 145 15.21 2.44 -7.52
N GLN A 146 15.41 1.27 -8.12
CA GLN A 146 14.61 0.80 -9.26
C GLN A 146 13.13 0.66 -8.88
N GLU A 147 12.84 0.30 -7.63
CA GLU A 147 11.49 0.18 -7.05
C GLU A 147 10.89 1.53 -6.64
N LYS A 148 11.60 2.66 -6.88
CA LYS A 148 11.18 4.03 -6.57
C LYS A 148 11.17 4.40 -5.09
N TYR A 149 11.92 3.70 -4.24
CA TYR A 149 12.20 4.12 -2.87
C TYR A 149 13.38 5.09 -2.83
N VAL A 150 13.47 5.90 -1.77
CA VAL A 150 14.63 6.77 -1.56
C VAL A 150 15.86 5.92 -1.27
N LYS A 151 16.92 6.11 -2.05
CA LYS A 151 18.18 5.40 -1.87
C LYS A 151 18.93 5.96 -0.68
N ILE A 152 19.37 5.08 0.22
CA ILE A 152 20.17 5.40 1.40
C ILE A 152 21.41 4.51 1.48
N ASN A 153 22.42 4.99 2.22
CA ASN A 153 23.56 4.19 2.63
C ASN A 153 23.31 3.52 4.00
N ASP A 154 24.33 2.77 4.49
CA ASP A 154 24.25 2.07 5.78
C ASP A 154 24.03 2.98 7.00
N LYS A 155 24.23 4.30 6.84
CA LYS A 155 24.00 5.34 7.85
C LYS A 155 22.67 6.06 7.67
N LYS A 156 21.73 5.50 6.92
CA LYS A 156 20.42 6.10 6.62
C LYS A 156 20.53 7.46 5.88
N GLN A 157 21.70 7.81 5.34
CA GLN A 157 21.93 9.04 4.62
C GLN A 157 21.58 8.88 3.14
N THR A 158 20.90 9.86 2.57
CA THR A 158 20.49 9.87 1.16
C THR A 158 21.63 10.35 0.25
N SER A 159 21.37 10.53 -1.04
CA SER A 159 22.29 11.18 -1.99
C SER A 159 22.62 12.64 -1.61
N ASN A 160 21.76 13.31 -0.84
CA ASN A 160 22.07 14.58 -0.21
C ASN A 160 22.61 14.32 1.21
N GLU A 161 23.89 14.65 1.44
CA GLU A 161 24.57 14.39 2.72
C GLU A 161 23.93 15.00 3.97
N LYS A 162 23.03 15.98 3.82
CA LYS A 162 22.30 16.62 4.92
C LYS A 162 20.91 16.01 5.16
N VAL A 163 20.50 15.04 4.33
CA VAL A 163 19.18 14.42 4.39
C VAL A 163 19.30 12.94 4.74
N PHE A 164 18.56 12.52 5.74
CA PHE A 164 18.49 11.13 6.21
C PHE A 164 17.04 10.64 6.04
N ALA A 165 16.88 9.35 5.75
CA ALA A 165 15.57 8.75 5.53
C ALA A 165 15.51 7.33 6.11
N GLY A 166 14.28 6.87 6.41
CA GLY A 166 14.03 5.52 6.92
C GLY A 166 12.57 5.10 6.78
N GLY A 167 12.24 3.90 7.26
CA GLY A 167 10.91 3.33 7.20
C GLY A 167 10.45 2.99 5.79
N ASP A 168 9.16 3.10 5.53
CA ASP A 168 8.51 2.75 4.26
C ASP A 168 9.07 3.54 3.07
N LEU A 169 9.53 4.78 3.32
CA LEU A 169 10.08 5.66 2.29
C LEU A 169 11.34 5.07 1.62
N VAL A 170 12.09 4.24 2.33
CA VAL A 170 13.32 3.59 1.83
C VAL A 170 13.13 2.11 1.49
N GLY A 171 11.89 1.62 1.50
CA GLY A 171 11.55 0.24 1.14
C GLY A 171 11.88 -0.80 2.22
N GLU A 172 12.00 -0.39 3.47
CA GLU A 172 12.12 -1.32 4.59
C GLU A 172 10.78 -2.01 4.89
N LYS A 173 10.77 -2.98 5.82
CA LYS A 173 9.53 -3.66 6.19
C LYS A 173 8.51 -2.66 6.71
N SER A 174 7.33 -2.64 6.10
CA SER A 174 6.22 -1.72 6.41
C SER A 174 5.50 -2.13 7.70
N THR A 175 6.19 -1.99 8.84
CA THR A 175 5.62 -2.18 10.18
C THR A 175 6.07 -1.06 11.10
N VAL A 176 5.22 -0.73 12.08
CA VAL A 176 5.51 0.32 13.10
C VAL A 176 6.86 0.07 13.79
N ALA A 177 7.14 -1.19 14.16
CA ALA A 177 8.39 -1.56 14.83
C ALA A 177 9.63 -1.28 13.96
N TRP A 178 9.56 -1.60 12.66
CA TRP A 178 10.65 -1.31 11.73
C TRP A 178 10.80 0.17 11.43
N ALA A 179 9.70 0.91 11.29
CA ALA A 179 9.74 2.36 11.10
C ALA A 179 10.39 3.06 12.31
N ALA A 180 10.00 2.67 13.53
CA ALA A 180 10.58 3.20 14.76
C ALA A 180 12.09 2.87 14.89
N ARG A 181 12.49 1.63 14.57
CA ARG A 181 13.90 1.23 14.53
C ARG A 181 14.68 2.06 13.53
N SER A 182 14.18 2.19 12.30
CA SER A 182 14.83 2.94 11.23
C SER A 182 14.99 4.42 11.59
N GLY A 183 13.96 5.01 12.22
CA GLY A 183 14.03 6.38 12.72
C GLY A 183 15.10 6.58 13.79
N ARG A 184 15.26 5.62 14.73
CA ARG A 184 16.32 5.65 15.74
C ARG A 184 17.71 5.56 15.09
N GLU A 185 17.92 4.63 14.15
CA GLU A 185 19.19 4.47 13.44
C GLU A 185 19.55 5.74 12.63
N ALA A 186 18.55 6.39 12.02
CA ALA A 186 18.73 7.68 11.36
C ALA A 186 19.13 8.79 12.36
N ALA A 187 18.47 8.88 13.51
CA ALA A 187 18.78 9.87 14.55
C ALA A 187 20.20 9.70 15.10
N GLU A 188 20.65 8.47 15.34
CA GLU A 188 22.03 8.19 15.78
C GLU A 188 23.04 8.65 14.70
N SER A 189 22.75 8.38 13.43
CA SER A 189 23.60 8.79 12.31
C SER A 189 23.64 10.32 12.14
N ILE A 190 22.53 11.01 12.33
CA ILE A 190 22.45 12.48 12.34
C ILE A 190 23.32 13.04 13.47
N GLY A 191 23.23 12.48 14.68
CA GLY A 191 24.07 12.86 15.82
C GLY A 191 25.57 12.76 15.50
N GLN A 192 25.98 11.64 14.93
CA GLN A 192 27.38 11.43 14.51
C GLN A 192 27.82 12.42 13.41
N PHE A 193 26.95 12.71 12.46
CA PHE A 193 27.21 13.67 11.39
C PHE A 193 27.42 15.09 11.94
N LEU A 194 26.55 15.53 12.84
CA LEU A 194 26.64 16.84 13.48
C LEU A 194 27.87 16.97 14.38
N CYS A 195 28.19 15.95 15.19
CA CYS A 195 29.39 15.94 16.02
C CYS A 195 30.67 16.05 15.17
N LYS A 196 30.76 15.37 14.05
CA LYS A 196 31.91 15.50 13.12
C LYS A 196 32.04 16.91 12.58
N GLN A 197 30.94 17.57 12.21
CA GLN A 197 30.95 18.94 11.72
C GLN A 197 31.41 19.94 12.80
N LEU A 198 31.04 19.70 14.06
CA LEU A 198 31.47 20.53 15.19
C LEU A 198 32.98 20.40 15.43
N VAL A 199 33.51 19.17 15.42
CA VAL A 199 34.96 18.92 15.62
C VAL A 199 35.79 19.53 14.51
N THR A 200 35.31 19.51 13.26
CA THR A 200 36.06 20.13 12.11
C THR A 200 36.03 21.66 12.13
N LYS A 201 35.11 22.27 12.87
CA LYS A 201 35.01 23.74 13.03
C LYS A 201 35.81 24.30 14.21
N ILE A 202 36.36 23.46 15.09
CA ILE A 202 37.24 23.89 16.17
C ILE A 202 38.60 24.21 15.57
N PRO A 203 39.09 25.47 15.60
CA PRO A 203 40.42 25.79 15.13
C PRO A 203 41.45 24.97 15.91
N LYS A 204 42.37 24.31 15.16
CA LYS A 204 43.53 23.71 15.82
C LYS A 204 44.24 24.85 16.53
N ARG A 205 44.39 24.79 17.85
CA ARG A 205 45.20 25.73 18.60
C ARG A 205 46.63 25.68 18.04
N PRO A 206 47.30 26.84 17.87
CA PRO A 206 48.64 26.88 17.37
C PRO A 206 49.63 26.14 18.27
#